data_a89664f619873bec8c6fd1917db74172
#
_entry.id   a89664f619873bec8c6fd1917db74172
#
_cell.length_a   1.000
_cell.length_b   1.000
_cell.length_c   1.000
_cell.angle_alpha   90.00
_cell.angle_beta   90.00
_cell.angle_gamma   90.00
#
_symmetry.space_group_name_H-M   'P 1'
#
loop_
_entity.id
_entity.type
_entity.pdbx_description
1 polymer ?
#
loop_
_entity_poly.entity_id
_entity_poly.type
_entity_poly.pdbx_seq_one_letter_code
_entity_poly.pdbx_strand_id
1 'polypeptide(L)'
;MVDVWIDTSSGRITRLAPSQAHLSAPASHSVDLSGHILSPGFIEPHAHLDKAFLADRVDNPEGDLMGAIVGLDAIRSTITFEDIVARATKAAVVLSRNGVTGIRSHADVTLEGGLTPLLALLETKRRCAHFIDIQVAMLLEWPLTGVDGARRQSLALEAIAAGADIIGGCPHLDDNPSQAIDILLQLAHDYDLPLDIHADENLRPTSHDLETLADVALHTSPTVALNASHCVALSVREDKDIERIAEKVAQASITVTSLPQTNLFLQSRDTHARKSRAITPVDLLRKHHVTVAAGADNVQDPFNPVGRLDPLETASLLVMAAHQSTHDAYDMITASAAQVIYGHHSGLEVGKVADLIAVPADNIRHAIAMGPTQRIVIKNGQLLTSEMYKNLLT
;
A
#
# COMPACT_ATOMS: atom_id res chain seq x y z
N MET A 1 2.56 -23.18 21.32
CA MET A 1 3.10 -23.57 19.99
C MET A 1 2.01 -24.29 19.22
N VAL A 2 1.97 -24.04 17.91
CA VAL A 2 1.00 -24.65 16.98
C VAL A 2 1.79 -25.21 15.81
N ASP A 3 1.45 -26.41 15.38
CA ASP A 3 1.93 -27.00 14.13
C ASP A 3 0.96 -26.65 13.01
N VAL A 4 1.51 -26.30 11.85
CA VAL A 4 0.77 -25.93 10.65
C VAL A 4 1.13 -26.88 9.53
N TRP A 5 0.13 -27.57 8.95
CA TRP A 5 0.31 -28.42 7.77
C TRP A 5 -0.15 -27.67 6.53
N ILE A 6 0.70 -27.69 5.55
CA ILE A 6 0.48 -27.04 4.25
C ILE A 6 0.58 -28.11 3.17
N ASP A 7 -0.42 -28.16 2.32
CA ASP A 7 -0.32 -28.92 1.05
C ASP A 7 0.36 -28.06 0.01
N THR A 8 1.58 -28.42 -0.36
CA THR A 8 2.40 -27.68 -1.31
C THR A 8 1.88 -27.75 -2.76
N SER A 9 0.97 -28.69 -3.07
CA SER A 9 0.36 -28.78 -4.40
C SER A 9 -0.76 -27.78 -4.61
N SER A 10 -1.56 -27.52 -3.55
CA SER A 10 -2.65 -26.52 -3.56
C SER A 10 -2.24 -25.19 -2.95
N GLY A 11 -1.09 -25.11 -2.29
CA GLY A 11 -0.64 -23.93 -1.57
C GLY A 11 -1.47 -23.58 -0.33
N ARG A 12 -2.28 -24.51 0.20
CA ARG A 12 -3.25 -24.22 1.24
C ARG A 12 -2.90 -24.85 2.59
N ILE A 13 -3.33 -24.19 3.67
CA ILE A 13 -3.29 -24.73 5.03
C ILE A 13 -4.33 -25.84 5.12
N THR A 14 -3.90 -27.04 5.48
CA THR A 14 -4.77 -28.22 5.57
C THR A 14 -5.11 -28.58 7.01
N ARG A 15 -4.26 -28.19 7.97
CA ARG A 15 -4.47 -28.48 9.39
C ARG A 15 -3.74 -27.49 10.28
N LEU A 16 -4.35 -27.19 11.42
CA LEU A 16 -3.74 -26.50 12.56
C LEU A 16 -3.96 -27.34 13.81
N ALA A 17 -2.93 -27.58 14.60
CA ALA A 17 -3.06 -28.30 15.87
C ALA A 17 -2.04 -27.81 16.89
N PRO A 18 -2.32 -27.92 18.20
CA PRO A 18 -1.31 -27.70 19.23
C PRO A 18 -0.09 -28.59 18.98
N SER A 19 1.11 -27.99 19.10
CA SER A 19 2.34 -28.74 18.94
C SER A 19 2.47 -29.82 20.01
N GLN A 20 2.59 -31.05 19.56
CA GLN A 20 2.87 -32.19 20.42
C GLN A 20 4.25 -32.75 20.04
N ALA A 21 5.20 -32.58 20.91
CA ALA A 21 6.62 -32.90 20.68
C ALA A 21 6.93 -34.35 20.25
N HIS A 22 5.91 -35.23 20.16
CA HIS A 22 6.09 -36.66 19.91
C HIS A 22 5.16 -37.27 18.83
N LEU A 23 4.33 -36.46 18.18
CA LEU A 23 3.49 -36.92 17.07
C LEU A 23 3.90 -36.28 15.76
N SER A 24 4.97 -36.79 15.17
CA SER A 24 5.30 -36.49 13.79
C SER A 24 4.25 -37.08 12.86
N ALA A 25 3.30 -36.25 12.40
CA ALA A 25 2.59 -36.60 11.18
C ALA A 25 3.65 -36.74 10.06
N PRO A 26 3.54 -37.74 9.17
CA PRO A 26 4.48 -37.89 8.08
C PRO A 26 4.38 -36.68 7.15
N ALA A 27 5.32 -35.77 7.28
CA ALA A 27 5.52 -34.66 6.36
C ALA A 27 6.74 -34.96 5.47
N SER A 28 6.66 -34.63 4.19
CA SER A 28 7.81 -34.78 3.28
C SER A 28 8.96 -33.83 3.68
N HIS A 29 8.59 -32.66 4.21
CA HIS A 29 9.53 -31.66 4.71
C HIS A 29 8.93 -30.98 5.96
N SER A 30 9.79 -30.58 6.91
CA SER A 30 9.40 -29.80 8.08
C SER A 30 10.38 -28.67 8.32
N VAL A 31 9.87 -27.54 8.79
CA VAL A 31 10.67 -26.37 9.18
C VAL A 31 10.39 -26.11 10.65
N ASP A 32 11.45 -26.07 11.48
CA ASP A 32 11.32 -25.68 12.88
C ASP A 32 11.26 -24.16 13.00
N LEU A 33 10.13 -23.65 13.48
CA LEU A 33 9.86 -22.23 13.73
C LEU A 33 9.85 -21.91 15.23
N SER A 34 10.49 -22.73 16.07
CA SER A 34 10.67 -22.44 17.49
C SER A 34 11.33 -21.07 17.68
N GLY A 35 10.80 -20.25 18.59
CA GLY A 35 11.28 -18.88 18.79
C GLY A 35 10.80 -17.86 17.75
N HIS A 36 9.84 -18.24 16.88
CA HIS A 36 9.25 -17.33 15.91
C HIS A 36 7.77 -17.11 16.18
N ILE A 37 7.28 -15.93 15.82
CA ILE A 37 5.86 -15.67 15.62
C ILE A 37 5.55 -16.05 14.17
N LEU A 38 4.55 -16.92 13.98
CA LEU A 38 3.98 -17.21 12.67
C LEU A 38 2.68 -16.42 12.49
N SER A 39 2.58 -15.68 11.40
CA SER A 39 1.40 -14.89 11.04
C SER A 39 1.14 -14.94 9.54
N PRO A 40 -0.01 -14.42 9.05
CA PRO A 40 -0.16 -14.07 7.65
C PRO A 40 0.98 -13.18 7.19
N GLY A 41 1.36 -13.29 5.92
CA GLY A 41 2.37 -12.44 5.31
C GLY A 41 1.99 -10.95 5.42
N PHE A 42 2.99 -10.09 5.48
CA PHE A 42 2.77 -8.66 5.41
C PHE A 42 2.24 -8.28 4.02
N ILE A 43 1.50 -7.18 4.00
CA ILE A 43 0.96 -6.60 2.77
C ILE A 43 1.42 -5.14 2.70
N GLU A 44 1.86 -4.72 1.52
CA GLU A 44 2.12 -3.32 1.21
C GLU A 44 0.93 -2.77 0.40
N PRO A 45 -0.04 -2.11 1.05
CA PRO A 45 -1.28 -1.72 0.40
C PRO A 45 -1.13 -0.49 -0.49
N HIS A 46 0.01 0.22 -0.43
CA HIS A 46 0.24 1.42 -1.21
C HIS A 46 1.74 1.68 -1.37
N ALA A 47 2.23 1.56 -2.58
CA ALA A 47 3.62 1.83 -2.95
C ALA A 47 3.73 2.54 -4.30
N HIS A 48 4.91 3.10 -4.59
CA HIS A 48 5.28 3.70 -5.87
C HIS A 48 6.57 3.07 -6.39
N LEU A 49 6.48 1.82 -6.88
CA LEU A 49 7.66 1.09 -7.35
C LEU A 49 8.24 1.64 -8.64
N ASP A 50 7.46 2.39 -9.43
CA ASP A 50 7.90 3.07 -10.65
C ASP A 50 8.97 4.12 -10.39
N LYS A 51 8.94 4.78 -9.22
CA LYS A 51 9.91 5.81 -8.81
C LYS A 51 10.87 5.35 -7.70
N ALA A 52 10.80 4.08 -7.27
CA ALA A 52 11.67 3.54 -6.23
C ALA A 52 13.17 3.75 -6.56
N PHE A 53 13.97 4.10 -5.55
CA PHE A 53 15.43 4.30 -5.61
C PHE A 53 15.87 5.46 -6.52
N LEU A 54 15.06 6.49 -6.67
CA LEU A 54 15.43 7.71 -7.41
C LEU A 54 16.03 8.82 -6.54
N ALA A 55 16.15 8.64 -5.22
CA ALA A 55 16.62 9.68 -4.30
C ALA A 55 18.01 10.24 -4.65
N ASP A 56 18.90 9.42 -5.23
CA ASP A 56 20.23 9.88 -5.67
C ASP A 56 20.22 10.59 -7.05
N ARG A 57 19.06 10.61 -7.72
CA ARG A 57 18.90 11.20 -9.06
C ARG A 57 17.99 12.43 -9.08
N VAL A 58 17.20 12.61 -8.03
CA VAL A 58 16.19 13.66 -7.92
C VAL A 58 16.33 14.40 -6.60
N ASP A 59 16.64 15.66 -6.65
CA ASP A 59 16.68 16.51 -5.48
C ASP A 59 15.27 17.04 -5.14
N ASN A 60 14.95 17.08 -3.85
CA ASN A 60 13.79 17.77 -3.30
C ASN A 60 14.27 18.67 -2.15
N PRO A 61 14.85 19.83 -2.45
CA PRO A 61 15.42 20.70 -1.42
C PRO A 61 14.37 21.29 -0.48
N GLU A 62 13.13 21.47 -0.94
CA GLU A 62 12.01 21.95 -0.12
C GLU A 62 11.49 20.84 0.82
N GLY A 63 11.67 19.60 0.43
CA GLY A 63 11.23 18.42 1.17
C GLY A 63 9.70 18.28 1.24
N ASP A 64 8.97 18.98 0.39
CA ASP A 64 7.52 18.93 0.31
C ASP A 64 7.01 18.17 -0.93
N LEU A 65 5.69 18.00 -1.04
CA LEU A 65 5.05 17.25 -2.12
C LEU A 65 5.34 17.89 -3.49
N MET A 66 5.20 19.21 -3.61
CA MET A 66 5.37 19.89 -4.89
C MET A 66 6.84 19.89 -5.33
N GLY A 67 7.78 20.05 -4.40
CA GLY A 67 9.20 19.92 -4.67
C GLY A 67 9.58 18.54 -5.21
N ALA A 68 9.00 17.48 -4.63
CA ALA A 68 9.21 16.10 -5.10
C ALA A 68 8.67 15.91 -6.53
N ILE A 69 7.46 16.43 -6.82
CA ILE A 69 6.82 16.33 -8.14
C ILE A 69 7.65 17.07 -9.18
N VAL A 70 8.00 18.33 -8.93
CA VAL A 70 8.80 19.16 -9.86
C VAL A 70 10.17 18.53 -10.11
N GLY A 71 10.81 18.00 -9.06
CA GLY A 71 12.09 17.31 -9.19
C GLY A 71 11.99 16.06 -10.07
N LEU A 72 10.92 15.26 -9.89
CA LEU A 72 10.69 14.08 -10.70
C LEU A 72 10.40 14.43 -12.17
N ASP A 73 9.57 15.44 -12.41
CA ASP A 73 9.23 15.91 -13.77
C ASP A 73 10.48 16.37 -14.53
N ALA A 74 11.42 17.02 -13.86
CA ALA A 74 12.66 17.48 -14.47
C ALA A 74 13.52 16.35 -15.07
N ILE A 75 13.40 15.14 -14.56
CA ILE A 75 14.14 13.96 -15.07
C ILE A 75 13.27 12.94 -15.79
N ARG A 76 11.95 13.13 -15.86
CA ARG A 76 10.97 12.16 -16.36
C ARG A 76 11.36 11.58 -17.72
N SER A 77 11.81 12.40 -18.66
CA SER A 77 12.27 11.99 -20.00
C SER A 77 13.51 11.09 -19.99
N THR A 78 14.25 11.00 -18.87
CA THR A 78 15.43 10.14 -18.72
C THR A 78 15.11 8.78 -18.10
N ILE A 79 13.88 8.58 -17.64
CA ILE A 79 13.43 7.35 -16.98
C ILE A 79 12.88 6.41 -18.06
N THR A 80 13.59 5.32 -18.32
CA THR A 80 13.18 4.35 -19.35
C THR A 80 12.37 3.19 -18.74
N PHE A 81 11.70 2.45 -19.62
CA PHE A 81 10.99 1.21 -19.23
C PHE A 81 11.91 0.23 -18.50
N GLU A 82 13.11 -0.02 -19.03
CA GLU A 82 14.07 -0.97 -18.46
C GLU A 82 14.59 -0.49 -17.10
N ASP A 83 14.83 0.81 -16.93
CA ASP A 83 15.23 1.42 -15.66
C ASP A 83 14.14 1.20 -14.58
N ILE A 84 12.87 1.43 -14.93
CA ILE A 84 11.75 1.21 -14.01
C ILE A 84 11.64 -0.28 -13.65
N VAL A 85 11.66 -1.18 -14.63
CA VAL A 85 11.58 -2.63 -14.39
C VAL A 85 12.68 -3.09 -13.46
N ALA A 86 13.91 -2.63 -13.66
CA ALA A 86 15.06 -3.01 -12.81
C ALA A 86 14.86 -2.53 -11.36
N ARG A 87 14.49 -1.26 -11.15
CA ARG A 87 14.28 -0.67 -9.82
C ARG A 87 13.06 -1.26 -9.11
N ALA A 88 11.95 -1.41 -9.81
CA ALA A 88 10.74 -2.00 -9.27
C ALA A 88 10.93 -3.48 -8.90
N THR A 89 11.64 -4.27 -9.73
CA THR A 89 11.99 -5.66 -9.41
C THR A 89 12.87 -5.73 -8.16
N LYS A 90 13.87 -4.85 -8.04
CA LYS A 90 14.72 -4.76 -6.83
C LYS A 90 13.87 -4.46 -5.59
N ALA A 91 12.95 -3.50 -5.67
CA ALA A 91 12.06 -3.16 -4.56
C ALA A 91 11.14 -4.34 -4.18
N ALA A 92 10.54 -5.02 -5.16
CA ALA A 92 9.70 -6.21 -4.92
C ALA A 92 10.48 -7.35 -4.24
N VAL A 93 11.73 -7.58 -4.63
CA VAL A 93 12.60 -8.57 -3.96
C VAL A 93 12.90 -8.19 -2.51
N VAL A 94 13.18 -6.91 -2.24
CA VAL A 94 13.43 -6.43 -0.86
C VAL A 94 12.17 -6.56 -0.01
N LEU A 95 11.01 -6.13 -0.52
CA LEU A 95 9.71 -6.28 0.16
C LEU A 95 9.42 -7.76 0.47
N SER A 96 9.58 -8.65 -0.51
CA SER A 96 9.36 -10.09 -0.30
C SER A 96 10.29 -10.67 0.77
N ARG A 97 11.58 -10.31 0.77
CA ARG A 97 12.53 -10.72 1.82
C ARG A 97 12.15 -10.19 3.21
N ASN A 98 11.50 -9.03 3.25
CA ASN A 98 10.95 -8.45 4.48
C ASN A 98 9.57 -9.02 4.86
N GLY A 99 9.09 -10.04 4.14
CA GLY A 99 7.88 -10.78 4.48
C GLY A 99 6.61 -10.28 3.81
N VAL A 100 6.71 -9.37 2.85
CA VAL A 100 5.57 -8.91 2.07
C VAL A 100 5.21 -9.97 1.03
N THR A 101 3.94 -10.34 0.99
CA THR A 101 3.39 -11.35 0.05
C THR A 101 2.48 -10.74 -1.00
N GLY A 102 2.05 -9.50 -0.82
CA GLY A 102 1.23 -8.75 -1.77
C GLY A 102 1.50 -7.25 -1.72
N ILE A 103 1.47 -6.60 -2.87
CA ILE A 103 1.72 -5.16 -3.06
C ILE A 103 0.62 -4.57 -3.92
N ARG A 104 0.15 -3.36 -3.59
CA ARG A 104 -0.50 -2.45 -4.52
C ARG A 104 0.49 -1.34 -4.84
N SER A 105 0.86 -1.20 -6.12
CA SER A 105 1.77 -0.15 -6.57
C SER A 105 1.10 0.78 -7.55
N HIS A 106 1.15 2.07 -7.27
CA HIS A 106 0.68 3.13 -8.16
C HIS A 106 1.75 3.45 -9.20
N ALA A 107 1.35 3.53 -10.46
CA ALA A 107 2.19 3.88 -11.59
C ALA A 107 1.73 5.22 -12.16
N ASP A 108 2.64 6.19 -12.28
CA ASP A 108 2.31 7.48 -12.90
C ASP A 108 1.84 7.27 -14.35
N VAL A 109 0.69 7.84 -14.68
CA VAL A 109 0.11 7.90 -16.02
C VAL A 109 -0.07 9.38 -16.37
N THR A 110 0.87 9.95 -17.15
CA THR A 110 0.98 11.37 -17.40
C THR A 110 1.03 11.67 -18.90
N LEU A 111 0.68 12.89 -19.30
CA LEU A 111 0.75 13.28 -20.71
C LEU A 111 2.18 13.22 -21.28
N GLU A 112 3.20 13.48 -20.47
CA GLU A 112 4.60 13.42 -20.88
C GLU A 112 5.17 11.99 -20.82
N GLY A 113 4.94 11.27 -19.73
CA GLY A 113 5.47 9.91 -19.51
C GLY A 113 4.67 8.82 -20.23
N GLY A 114 3.46 9.13 -20.67
CA GLY A 114 2.54 8.17 -21.27
C GLY A 114 2.23 7.02 -20.31
N LEU A 115 2.25 5.81 -20.84
CA LEU A 115 2.00 4.57 -20.12
C LEU A 115 3.30 3.86 -19.69
N THR A 116 4.47 4.43 -19.93
CA THR A 116 5.75 3.76 -19.67
C THR A 116 5.88 3.22 -18.24
N PRO A 117 5.54 3.97 -17.16
CA PRO A 117 5.60 3.44 -15.80
C PRO A 117 4.60 2.28 -15.56
N LEU A 118 3.39 2.41 -16.06
CA LEU A 118 2.35 1.37 -15.97
C LEU A 118 2.82 0.07 -16.62
N LEU A 119 3.28 0.14 -17.87
CA LEU A 119 3.76 -1.03 -18.62
C LEU A 119 4.95 -1.69 -17.94
N ALA A 120 5.86 -0.90 -17.37
CA ALA A 120 7.01 -1.41 -16.64
C ALA A 120 6.61 -2.12 -15.34
N LEU A 121 5.60 -1.61 -14.61
CA LEU A 121 5.07 -2.29 -13.43
C LEU A 121 4.29 -3.55 -13.79
N LEU A 122 3.55 -3.59 -14.90
CA LEU A 122 2.91 -4.81 -15.40
C LEU A 122 3.94 -5.89 -15.77
N GLU A 123 5.05 -5.50 -16.38
CA GLU A 123 6.18 -6.44 -16.62
C GLU A 123 6.82 -6.89 -15.30
N THR A 124 7.02 -5.99 -14.34
CA THR A 124 7.52 -6.34 -13.00
C THR A 124 6.59 -7.33 -12.30
N LYS A 125 5.26 -7.10 -12.33
CA LYS A 125 4.23 -8.01 -11.84
C LYS A 125 4.41 -9.41 -12.43
N ARG A 126 4.56 -9.50 -13.75
CA ARG A 126 4.77 -10.78 -14.44
C ARG A 126 6.06 -11.49 -14.01
N ARG A 127 7.16 -10.76 -13.88
CA ARG A 127 8.47 -11.32 -13.45
C ARG A 127 8.45 -11.83 -12.02
N CYS A 128 7.77 -11.13 -11.14
CA CYS A 128 7.77 -11.38 -9.70
C CYS A 128 6.67 -12.33 -9.21
N ALA A 129 5.74 -12.75 -10.08
CA ALA A 129 4.53 -13.49 -9.74
C ALA A 129 4.75 -14.80 -8.96
N HIS A 130 5.94 -15.37 -9.03
CA HIS A 130 6.27 -16.61 -8.34
C HIS A 130 6.63 -16.42 -6.85
N PHE A 131 6.84 -15.19 -6.38
CA PHE A 131 7.19 -14.93 -4.98
C PHE A 131 6.42 -13.77 -4.33
N ILE A 132 5.73 -12.94 -5.11
CA ILE A 132 4.93 -11.82 -4.58
C ILE A 132 3.83 -11.43 -5.58
N ASP A 133 2.64 -11.14 -5.06
CA ASP A 133 1.56 -10.59 -5.88
C ASP A 133 1.71 -9.08 -6.02
N ILE A 134 1.47 -8.54 -7.21
CA ILE A 134 1.48 -7.10 -7.45
C ILE A 134 0.18 -6.70 -8.15
N GLN A 135 -0.55 -5.77 -7.55
CA GLN A 135 -1.61 -5.01 -8.21
C GLN A 135 -1.04 -3.70 -8.71
N VAL A 136 -1.32 -3.36 -9.95
CA VAL A 136 -0.85 -2.11 -10.58
C VAL A 136 -2.01 -1.14 -10.69
N ALA A 137 -1.99 -0.10 -9.88
CA ALA A 137 -2.93 1.01 -9.95
C ALA A 137 -2.37 2.08 -10.92
N MET A 138 -3.17 2.52 -11.86
CA MET A 138 -2.83 3.72 -12.63
C MET A 138 -3.02 4.94 -11.75
N LEU A 139 -2.01 5.78 -11.61
CA LEU A 139 -2.08 7.09 -10.96
C LEU A 139 -2.19 8.16 -12.03
N LEU A 140 -3.41 8.61 -12.28
CA LEU A 140 -3.68 9.60 -13.31
C LEU A 140 -3.16 10.97 -12.90
N GLU A 141 -2.46 11.61 -13.83
CA GLU A 141 -2.02 13.00 -13.73
C GLU A 141 -3.23 13.93 -13.61
N TRP A 142 -3.05 15.02 -12.89
CA TRP A 142 -4.03 16.12 -12.74
C TRP A 142 -3.69 17.33 -13.62
N PRO A 143 -4.66 18.24 -13.89
CA PRO A 143 -6.07 18.13 -13.56
C PRO A 143 -6.82 17.18 -14.51
N LEU A 144 -7.75 16.39 -13.99
CA LEU A 144 -8.69 15.61 -14.80
C LEU A 144 -9.84 16.45 -15.35
N THR A 145 -9.95 17.67 -14.83
CA THR A 145 -10.95 18.69 -15.23
C THR A 145 -10.29 19.75 -16.10
N GLY A 146 -11.08 20.67 -16.67
CA GLY A 146 -10.57 21.76 -17.49
C GLY A 146 -10.09 21.37 -18.89
N VAL A 147 -9.21 22.18 -19.47
CA VAL A 147 -8.87 22.16 -20.92
C VAL A 147 -8.18 20.85 -21.34
N ASP A 148 -7.22 20.38 -20.56
CA ASP A 148 -6.46 19.16 -20.85
C ASP A 148 -7.04 17.91 -20.17
N GLY A 149 -8.13 18.04 -19.43
CA GLY A 149 -8.77 16.93 -18.73
C GLY A 149 -9.19 15.81 -19.67
N ALA A 150 -9.78 16.13 -20.81
CA ALA A 150 -10.20 15.15 -21.82
C ALA A 150 -9.03 14.29 -22.35
N ARG A 151 -7.83 14.88 -22.51
CA ARG A 151 -6.63 14.13 -22.92
C ARG A 151 -6.17 13.14 -21.86
N ARG A 152 -6.18 13.53 -20.57
CA ARG A 152 -5.83 12.65 -19.45
C ARG A 152 -6.85 11.55 -19.27
N GLN A 153 -8.14 11.84 -19.46
CA GLN A 153 -9.19 10.82 -19.46
C GLN A 153 -9.01 9.83 -20.62
N SER A 154 -8.62 10.28 -21.82
CA SER A 154 -8.28 9.36 -22.92
C SER A 154 -7.10 8.46 -22.57
N LEU A 155 -6.06 9.00 -21.93
CA LEU A 155 -4.91 8.24 -21.46
C LEU A 155 -5.31 7.21 -20.38
N ALA A 156 -6.31 7.52 -19.53
CA ALA A 156 -6.88 6.56 -18.60
C ALA A 156 -7.48 5.34 -19.32
N LEU A 157 -8.21 5.55 -20.42
CA LEU A 157 -8.78 4.45 -21.22
C LEU A 157 -7.69 3.57 -21.84
N GLU A 158 -6.60 4.18 -22.29
CA GLU A 158 -5.44 3.43 -22.79
C GLU A 158 -4.77 2.61 -21.67
N ALA A 159 -4.66 3.18 -20.45
CA ALA A 159 -4.10 2.48 -19.28
C ALA A 159 -4.97 1.27 -18.87
N ILE A 160 -6.29 1.43 -18.88
CA ILE A 160 -7.24 0.33 -18.65
C ILE A 160 -7.06 -0.76 -19.72
N ALA A 161 -7.02 -0.37 -20.97
CA ALA A 161 -6.82 -1.32 -22.09
C ALA A 161 -5.47 -2.03 -22.02
N ALA A 162 -4.44 -1.39 -21.45
CA ALA A 162 -3.12 -1.99 -21.21
C ALA A 162 -3.09 -2.98 -20.04
N GLY A 163 -4.12 -2.99 -19.18
CA GLY A 163 -4.27 -3.96 -18.10
C GLY A 163 -4.00 -3.39 -16.70
N ALA A 164 -4.22 -2.09 -16.47
CA ALA A 164 -4.25 -1.55 -15.11
C ALA A 164 -5.28 -2.32 -14.27
N ASP A 165 -4.91 -2.70 -13.05
CA ASP A 165 -5.79 -3.43 -12.14
C ASP A 165 -6.74 -2.51 -11.37
N ILE A 166 -6.38 -1.23 -11.19
CA ILE A 166 -7.04 -0.29 -10.28
C ILE A 166 -6.97 1.11 -10.86
N ILE A 167 -8.03 1.87 -10.68
CA ILE A 167 -8.09 3.28 -11.04
C ILE A 167 -7.61 4.12 -9.86
N GLY A 168 -6.74 5.09 -10.11
CA GLY A 168 -6.24 6.02 -9.12
C GLY A 168 -6.04 7.43 -9.68
N GLY A 169 -5.91 8.40 -8.78
CA GLY A 169 -5.68 9.80 -9.09
C GLY A 169 -5.52 10.62 -7.82
N CYS A 170 -5.21 11.91 -7.96
CA CYS A 170 -4.94 12.85 -6.88
C CYS A 170 -5.95 14.01 -6.90
N PRO A 171 -7.20 13.82 -6.48
CA PRO A 171 -8.23 14.87 -6.55
C PRO A 171 -7.82 16.15 -5.83
N HIS A 172 -7.12 16.07 -4.69
CA HIS A 172 -6.67 17.24 -3.92
C HIS A 172 -5.70 18.17 -4.67
N LEU A 173 -5.17 17.75 -5.82
CA LEU A 173 -4.33 18.54 -6.71
C LEU A 173 -5.10 19.08 -7.92
N ASP A 174 -6.34 18.63 -8.14
CA ASP A 174 -7.18 19.09 -9.24
C ASP A 174 -7.76 20.49 -9.00
N ASP A 175 -8.04 21.22 -10.06
CA ASP A 175 -8.73 22.51 -10.00
C ASP A 175 -10.16 22.38 -9.46
N ASN A 176 -10.79 21.22 -9.70
CA ASN A 176 -12.11 20.87 -9.18
C ASN A 176 -12.09 19.44 -8.59
N PRO A 177 -11.66 19.27 -7.33
CA PRO A 177 -11.52 17.97 -6.68
C PRO A 177 -12.79 17.11 -6.73
N SER A 178 -13.95 17.70 -6.50
CA SER A 178 -15.23 16.97 -6.51
C SER A 178 -15.55 16.40 -7.90
N GLN A 179 -15.34 17.17 -8.95
CA GLN A 179 -15.56 16.69 -10.31
C GLN A 179 -14.50 15.63 -10.71
N ALA A 180 -13.26 15.75 -10.22
CA ALA A 180 -12.23 14.74 -10.42
C ALA A 180 -12.63 13.41 -9.77
N ILE A 181 -13.19 13.43 -8.56
CA ILE A 181 -13.73 12.24 -7.87
C ILE A 181 -14.87 11.62 -8.70
N ASP A 182 -15.81 12.41 -9.19
CA ASP A 182 -16.91 11.92 -10.04
C ASP A 182 -16.36 11.20 -11.31
N ILE A 183 -15.36 11.79 -11.98
CA ILE A 183 -14.71 11.20 -13.17
C ILE A 183 -14.05 9.88 -12.82
N LEU A 184 -13.26 9.83 -11.74
CA LEU A 184 -12.55 8.63 -11.31
C LEU A 184 -13.52 7.51 -10.92
N LEU A 185 -14.58 7.83 -10.19
CA LEU A 185 -15.59 6.88 -9.77
C LEU A 185 -16.42 6.37 -10.96
N GLN A 186 -16.71 7.25 -11.92
CA GLN A 186 -17.39 6.84 -13.16
C GLN A 186 -16.54 5.86 -13.98
N LEU A 187 -15.23 6.12 -14.13
CA LEU A 187 -14.29 5.19 -14.76
C LEU A 187 -14.25 3.85 -14.02
N ALA A 188 -14.19 3.87 -12.70
CA ALA A 188 -14.19 2.66 -11.87
C ALA A 188 -15.47 1.82 -12.11
N HIS A 189 -16.62 2.48 -12.14
CA HIS A 189 -17.90 1.85 -12.39
C HIS A 189 -18.00 1.27 -13.81
N ASP A 190 -17.63 2.05 -14.83
CA ASP A 190 -17.80 1.67 -16.24
C ASP A 190 -16.93 0.47 -16.65
N TYR A 191 -15.78 0.32 -15.99
CA TYR A 191 -14.83 -0.76 -16.28
C TYR A 191 -14.78 -1.85 -15.20
N ASP A 192 -15.63 -1.77 -14.17
CA ASP A 192 -15.69 -2.73 -13.04
C ASP A 192 -14.32 -2.93 -12.39
N LEU A 193 -13.60 -1.82 -12.17
CA LEU A 193 -12.29 -1.79 -11.53
C LEU A 193 -12.37 -1.12 -10.16
N PRO A 194 -11.60 -1.58 -9.16
CA PRO A 194 -11.46 -0.87 -7.89
C PRO A 194 -10.95 0.55 -8.07
N LEU A 195 -11.27 1.43 -7.11
CA LEU A 195 -10.77 2.80 -7.03
C LEU A 195 -9.87 2.97 -5.81
N ASP A 196 -8.69 3.57 -5.99
CA ASP A 196 -7.77 3.96 -4.91
C ASP A 196 -7.22 5.36 -5.16
N ILE A 197 -7.75 6.36 -4.46
CA ILE A 197 -7.36 7.75 -4.65
C ILE A 197 -6.36 8.22 -3.57
N HIS A 198 -5.42 9.09 -3.97
CA HIS A 198 -4.65 9.91 -3.03
C HIS A 198 -5.56 11.04 -2.56
N ALA A 199 -6.11 10.91 -1.37
CA ALA A 199 -7.12 11.82 -0.83
C ALA A 199 -6.52 12.71 0.25
N ASP A 200 -6.81 14.01 0.19
CA ASP A 200 -6.51 14.93 1.28
C ASP A 200 -5.03 14.91 1.73
N GLU A 201 -4.08 14.72 0.79
CA GLU A 201 -2.64 14.63 1.08
C GLU A 201 -2.03 16.03 1.32
N ASN A 202 -2.58 16.73 2.26
CA ASN A 202 -2.16 18.07 2.67
C ASN A 202 -2.68 18.38 4.07
N LEU A 203 -2.26 19.52 4.66
CA LEU A 203 -2.74 20.00 5.97
C LEU A 203 -3.75 21.15 5.88
N ARG A 204 -4.51 21.24 4.79
CA ARG A 204 -5.59 22.23 4.64
C ARG A 204 -6.88 21.69 5.23
N PRO A 205 -7.46 22.34 6.27
CA PRO A 205 -8.73 21.90 6.86
C PRO A 205 -9.92 21.92 5.88
N THR A 206 -9.74 22.63 4.75
CA THR A 206 -10.73 22.75 3.68
C THR A 206 -10.60 21.70 2.58
N SER A 207 -9.65 20.76 2.69
CA SER A 207 -9.57 19.60 1.80
C SER A 207 -10.64 18.58 2.21
N HIS A 208 -11.44 18.06 1.26
CA HIS A 208 -12.62 17.27 1.53
C HIS A 208 -12.77 16.04 0.64
N ASP A 209 -11.68 15.50 0.10
CA ASP A 209 -11.73 14.41 -0.89
C ASP A 209 -12.37 13.14 -0.31
N LEU A 210 -11.94 12.72 0.89
CA LEU A 210 -12.50 11.55 1.54
C LEU A 210 -14.00 11.72 1.84
N GLU A 211 -14.40 12.88 2.34
CA GLU A 211 -15.81 13.16 2.61
C GLU A 211 -16.63 13.20 1.31
N THR A 212 -16.10 13.83 0.26
CA THR A 212 -16.75 13.90 -1.06
C THR A 212 -16.91 12.51 -1.65
N LEU A 213 -15.85 11.68 -1.60
CA LEU A 213 -15.93 10.29 -2.07
C LEU A 213 -17.02 9.51 -1.32
N ALA A 214 -17.10 9.69 0.01
CA ALA A 214 -18.12 9.03 0.82
C ALA A 214 -19.54 9.51 0.45
N ASP A 215 -19.74 10.80 0.28
CA ASP A 215 -21.04 11.36 -0.10
C ASP A 215 -21.50 10.88 -1.48
N VAL A 216 -20.61 10.85 -2.47
CA VAL A 216 -20.92 10.33 -3.81
C VAL A 216 -21.18 8.81 -3.76
N ALA A 217 -20.37 8.05 -3.03
CA ALA A 217 -20.57 6.61 -2.89
C ALA A 217 -21.89 6.25 -2.20
N LEU A 218 -22.29 6.98 -1.17
CA LEU A 218 -23.58 6.80 -0.50
C LEU A 218 -24.77 7.10 -1.42
N HIS A 219 -24.59 8.07 -2.34
CA HIS A 219 -25.63 8.43 -3.30
C HIS A 219 -25.72 7.46 -4.48
N THR A 220 -24.58 7.00 -5.00
CA THR A 220 -24.52 6.18 -6.22
C THR A 220 -24.48 4.69 -5.94
N SER A 221 -24.10 4.27 -4.72
CA SER A 221 -23.96 2.86 -4.30
C SER A 221 -23.10 2.03 -5.27
N PRO A 222 -21.84 2.40 -5.51
CA PRO A 222 -20.97 1.67 -6.45
C PRO A 222 -20.73 0.24 -5.99
N THR A 223 -20.60 -0.68 -6.94
CA THR A 223 -20.35 -2.11 -6.67
C THR A 223 -18.85 -2.43 -6.53
N VAL A 224 -17.98 -1.51 -6.93
CA VAL A 224 -16.53 -1.66 -6.89
C VAL A 224 -15.95 -1.32 -5.51
N ALA A 225 -14.81 -1.91 -5.18
CA ALA A 225 -14.12 -1.58 -3.94
C ALA A 225 -13.52 -0.18 -4.00
N LEU A 226 -13.65 0.57 -2.90
CA LEU A 226 -13.16 1.94 -2.77
C LEU A 226 -12.11 2.02 -1.67
N ASN A 227 -10.98 2.67 -1.97
CA ASN A 227 -9.94 3.01 -1.00
C ASN A 227 -9.55 4.49 -1.13
N ALA A 228 -9.25 5.11 0.00
CA ALA A 228 -8.67 6.45 0.05
C ALA A 228 -7.36 6.40 0.85
N SER A 229 -6.29 6.82 0.22
CA SER A 229 -4.95 6.83 0.80
C SER A 229 -4.59 8.20 1.34
N HIS A 230 -3.68 8.29 2.30
CA HIS A 230 -3.24 9.48 3.05
C HIS A 230 -4.30 10.04 4.02
N CYS A 231 -5.29 10.76 3.56
CA CYS A 231 -6.34 11.40 4.36
C CYS A 231 -5.79 12.28 5.51
N VAL A 232 -4.67 12.98 5.27
CA VAL A 232 -3.89 13.68 6.30
C VAL A 232 -4.56 14.96 6.75
N ALA A 233 -5.33 15.63 5.85
CA ALA A 233 -6.05 16.86 6.18
C ALA A 233 -7.04 16.66 7.33
N LEU A 234 -7.53 15.45 7.55
CA LEU A 234 -8.34 15.12 8.73
C LEU A 234 -7.62 15.41 10.04
N SER A 235 -6.28 15.27 10.10
CA SER A 235 -5.48 15.47 11.32
C SER A 235 -5.47 16.91 11.87
N VAL A 236 -5.94 17.86 11.08
CA VAL A 236 -6.03 19.29 11.46
C VAL A 236 -7.47 19.77 11.64
N ARG A 237 -8.45 18.85 11.64
CA ARG A 237 -9.85 19.11 11.91
C ARG A 237 -10.22 18.81 13.37
N GLU A 238 -11.38 19.25 13.80
CA GLU A 238 -11.93 18.92 15.11
C GLU A 238 -12.43 17.47 15.16
N ASP A 239 -12.30 16.80 16.30
CA ASP A 239 -12.68 15.39 16.49
C ASP A 239 -14.12 15.10 16.03
N LYS A 240 -15.06 16.00 16.35
CA LYS A 240 -16.48 15.85 15.95
C LYS A 240 -16.68 15.84 14.43
N ASP A 241 -15.89 16.60 13.70
CA ASP A 241 -15.94 16.61 12.23
C ASP A 241 -15.36 15.31 11.68
N ILE A 242 -14.25 14.85 12.25
CA ILE A 242 -13.63 13.57 11.89
C ILE A 242 -14.60 12.41 12.17
N GLU A 243 -15.26 12.37 13.33
CA GLU A 243 -16.23 11.33 13.70
C GLU A 243 -17.40 11.28 12.69
N ARG A 244 -17.95 12.44 12.33
CA ARG A 244 -19.02 12.54 11.33
C ARG A 244 -18.59 12.02 9.96
N ILE A 245 -17.37 12.34 9.54
CA ILE A 245 -16.79 11.84 8.27
C ILE A 245 -16.57 10.33 8.35
N ALA A 246 -16.02 9.84 9.46
CA ALA A 246 -15.77 8.41 9.68
C ALA A 246 -17.07 7.58 9.60
N GLU A 247 -18.18 8.10 10.12
CA GLU A 247 -19.51 7.46 10.00
C GLU A 247 -19.93 7.32 8.53
N LYS A 248 -19.77 8.36 7.71
CA LYS A 248 -20.07 8.31 6.27
C LYS A 248 -19.18 7.32 5.54
N VAL A 249 -17.87 7.35 5.83
CA VAL A 249 -16.86 6.45 5.23
C VAL A 249 -17.18 4.98 5.54
N ALA A 250 -17.55 4.69 6.80
CA ALA A 250 -17.96 3.35 7.20
C ALA A 250 -19.25 2.91 6.49
N GLN A 251 -20.27 3.76 6.42
CA GLN A 251 -21.53 3.49 5.72
C GLN A 251 -21.30 3.25 4.21
N ALA A 252 -20.38 3.99 3.59
CA ALA A 252 -20.01 3.83 2.20
C ALA A 252 -19.07 2.62 1.97
N SER A 253 -18.68 1.89 3.02
CA SER A 253 -17.72 0.77 2.94
C SER A 253 -16.37 1.14 2.31
N ILE A 254 -15.93 2.39 2.44
CA ILE A 254 -14.63 2.85 1.95
C ILE A 254 -13.54 2.40 2.95
N THR A 255 -12.46 1.83 2.42
CA THR A 255 -11.26 1.56 3.21
C THR A 255 -10.31 2.76 3.17
N VAL A 256 -9.47 2.90 4.20
CA VAL A 256 -8.47 3.97 4.27
C VAL A 256 -7.08 3.39 4.44
N THR A 257 -6.09 3.96 3.74
CA THR A 257 -4.68 3.57 3.89
C THR A 257 -3.87 4.72 4.46
N SER A 258 -3.34 4.53 5.68
CA SER A 258 -2.45 5.48 6.35
C SER A 258 -1.00 5.27 5.89
N LEU A 259 -0.28 6.36 5.59
CA LEU A 259 1.05 6.36 4.99
C LEU A 259 2.04 7.18 5.83
N PRO A 260 2.40 6.70 7.02
CA PRO A 260 3.09 7.52 8.02
C PRO A 260 4.47 7.98 7.56
N GLN A 261 5.25 7.18 6.83
CA GLN A 261 6.63 7.52 6.44
C GLN A 261 6.64 8.75 5.53
N THR A 262 5.94 8.69 4.41
CA THR A 262 5.89 9.77 3.42
C THR A 262 5.23 11.02 4.00
N ASN A 263 4.13 10.88 4.73
CA ASN A 263 3.45 12.03 5.32
C ASN A 263 4.30 12.74 6.38
N LEU A 264 5.02 12.01 7.23
CA LEU A 264 5.97 12.60 8.19
C LEU A 264 7.12 13.34 7.49
N PHE A 265 7.56 12.87 6.32
CA PHE A 265 8.60 13.53 5.56
C PHE A 265 8.10 14.77 4.84
N LEU A 266 6.96 14.70 4.11
CA LEU A 266 6.50 15.75 3.21
C LEU A 266 5.79 16.91 3.91
N GLN A 267 5.09 16.64 5.02
CA GLN A 267 4.17 17.62 5.60
C GLN A 267 4.84 18.54 6.64
N SER A 268 4.19 19.67 6.97
CA SER A 268 4.65 20.65 7.97
C SER A 268 6.04 21.26 7.70
N ARG A 269 6.42 21.45 6.44
CA ARG A 269 7.72 22.01 6.06
C ARG A 269 7.84 23.51 6.34
N ASP A 270 6.75 24.24 6.24
CA ASP A 270 6.60 25.68 6.49
C ASP A 270 6.54 26.02 8.00
N THR A 271 6.42 25.03 8.86
CA THR A 271 6.26 25.20 10.31
C THR A 271 7.50 24.75 11.06
N HIS A 272 8.17 25.67 11.77
CA HIS A 272 9.39 25.35 12.52
C HIS A 272 9.14 24.83 13.94
N ALA A 273 8.04 25.28 14.59
CA ALA A 273 7.63 24.82 15.92
C ALA A 273 6.16 24.35 15.85
N ARG A 274 5.78 23.44 16.77
CA ARG A 274 4.42 22.87 16.81
C ARG A 274 3.99 22.23 15.48
N LYS A 275 4.90 21.52 14.85
CA LYS A 275 4.59 20.77 13.63
C LYS A 275 3.45 19.80 13.88
N SER A 276 2.49 19.76 12.95
CA SER A 276 1.53 18.65 12.91
C SER A 276 2.29 17.34 12.71
N ARG A 277 1.82 16.27 13.34
CA ARG A 277 2.33 14.91 13.02
C ARG A 277 1.94 14.48 11.61
N ALA A 278 0.93 15.12 11.03
CA ALA A 278 0.45 14.82 9.69
C ALA A 278 0.18 13.32 9.48
N ILE A 279 -0.45 12.69 10.45
CA ILE A 279 -0.84 11.28 10.42
C ILE A 279 -2.35 11.21 10.32
N THR A 280 -2.85 10.36 9.44
CA THR A 280 -4.26 9.97 9.37
C THR A 280 -4.81 9.70 10.77
N PRO A 281 -5.97 10.24 11.17
CA PRO A 281 -6.54 10.04 12.51
C PRO A 281 -7.12 8.63 12.67
N VAL A 282 -6.23 7.64 12.72
CA VAL A 282 -6.54 6.21 12.71
C VAL A 282 -7.50 5.81 13.82
N ASP A 283 -7.31 6.34 15.04
CA ASP A 283 -8.15 6.00 16.20
C ASP A 283 -9.63 6.33 15.96
N LEU A 284 -9.91 7.52 15.45
CA LEU A 284 -11.29 7.96 15.20
C LEU A 284 -11.92 7.19 14.04
N LEU A 285 -11.17 6.93 12.97
CA LEU A 285 -11.66 6.13 11.86
C LEU A 285 -11.99 4.69 12.31
N ARG A 286 -11.07 4.02 13.01
CA ARG A 286 -11.29 2.65 13.51
C ARG A 286 -12.40 2.58 14.57
N LYS A 287 -12.55 3.59 15.42
CA LYS A 287 -13.66 3.70 16.39
C LYS A 287 -15.03 3.65 15.70
N HIS A 288 -15.13 4.18 14.49
CA HIS A 288 -16.33 4.14 13.65
C HIS A 288 -16.35 2.98 12.66
N HIS A 289 -15.55 1.90 12.91
CA HIS A 289 -15.51 0.68 12.13
C HIS A 289 -15.00 0.84 10.68
N VAL A 290 -14.30 1.92 10.37
CA VAL A 290 -13.59 2.03 9.10
C VAL A 290 -12.41 1.05 9.10
N THR A 291 -12.27 0.26 8.06
CA THR A 291 -11.06 -0.54 7.85
C THR A 291 -9.91 0.39 7.49
N VAL A 292 -8.90 0.44 8.36
CA VAL A 292 -7.70 1.25 8.12
C VAL A 292 -6.49 0.34 7.98
N ALA A 293 -5.86 0.36 6.81
CA ALA A 293 -4.58 -0.28 6.55
C ALA A 293 -3.43 0.73 6.68
N ALA A 294 -2.20 0.24 6.62
CA ALA A 294 -1.04 1.12 6.55
C ALA A 294 0.05 0.56 5.63
N GLY A 295 0.71 1.46 4.90
CA GLY A 295 1.80 1.20 3.98
C GLY A 295 2.98 2.15 4.14
N ALA A 296 4.08 1.83 3.48
CA ALA A 296 5.30 2.64 3.47
C ALA A 296 5.28 3.74 2.40
N ASP A 297 4.48 3.55 1.35
CA ASP A 297 4.33 4.47 0.23
C ASP A 297 5.61 4.54 -0.62
N ASN A 298 6.42 5.57 -0.47
CA ASN A 298 7.59 5.86 -1.27
C ASN A 298 8.87 5.19 -0.75
N VAL A 299 9.77 4.87 -1.69
CA VAL A 299 10.94 4.02 -1.46
C VAL A 299 12.21 4.70 -1.95
N GLN A 300 12.92 5.41 -1.07
CA GLN A 300 14.18 6.07 -1.41
C GLN A 300 14.09 6.86 -2.72
N ASP A 301 13.09 7.71 -2.78
CA ASP A 301 12.78 8.62 -3.87
C ASP A 301 12.56 10.05 -3.31
N PRO A 302 12.27 11.07 -4.13
CA PRO A 302 12.14 12.45 -3.64
C PRO A 302 10.98 12.66 -2.65
N PHE A 303 10.02 11.74 -2.55
CA PHE A 303 8.90 11.80 -1.60
C PHE A 303 9.22 11.16 -0.25
N ASN A 304 10.17 10.20 -0.22
CA ASN A 304 10.70 9.60 1.01
C ASN A 304 12.12 9.06 0.77
N PRO A 305 13.18 9.83 1.03
CA PRO A 305 14.56 9.45 0.70
C PRO A 305 15.12 8.31 1.56
N VAL A 306 14.45 7.90 2.64
CA VAL A 306 14.95 6.91 3.62
C VAL A 306 14.05 5.69 3.81
N GLY A 307 13.07 5.46 2.95
CA GLY A 307 12.15 4.32 3.03
C GLY A 307 12.88 2.98 3.01
N ARG A 308 12.58 2.10 3.97
CA ARG A 308 13.28 0.81 4.17
C ARG A 308 12.62 -0.39 3.51
N LEU A 309 11.39 -0.26 3.00
CA LEU A 309 10.61 -1.39 2.49
C LEU A 309 10.35 -2.46 3.58
N ASP A 310 10.18 -2.05 4.83
CA ASP A 310 9.94 -2.94 5.96
C ASP A 310 8.62 -2.59 6.67
N PRO A 311 7.58 -3.43 6.57
CA PRO A 311 6.30 -3.18 7.24
C PRO A 311 6.39 -3.05 8.76
N LEU A 312 7.40 -3.65 9.41
CA LEU A 312 7.61 -3.45 10.85
C LEU A 312 8.06 -2.02 11.19
N GLU A 313 8.69 -1.29 10.26
CA GLU A 313 8.93 0.14 10.39
C GLU A 313 7.61 0.92 10.37
N THR A 314 6.72 0.61 9.41
CA THR A 314 5.38 1.19 9.35
C THR A 314 4.62 0.96 10.66
N ALA A 315 4.60 -0.28 11.16
CA ALA A 315 3.97 -0.60 12.44
C ALA A 315 4.61 0.17 13.61
N SER A 316 5.92 0.32 13.64
CA SER A 316 6.62 1.11 14.67
C SER A 316 6.20 2.58 14.66
N LEU A 317 6.09 3.18 13.48
CA LEU A 317 5.61 4.57 13.32
C LEU A 317 4.15 4.72 13.74
N LEU A 318 3.28 3.76 13.43
CA LEU A 318 1.89 3.76 13.89
C LEU A 318 1.80 3.75 15.43
N VAL A 319 2.62 2.95 16.09
CA VAL A 319 2.68 2.94 17.56
C VAL A 319 3.13 4.29 18.11
N MET A 320 4.19 4.89 17.54
CA MET A 320 4.78 6.11 18.07
C MET A 320 4.06 7.38 17.65
N ALA A 321 3.63 7.48 16.40
CA ALA A 321 3.09 8.71 15.83
C ALA A 321 1.56 8.73 15.77
N ALA A 322 0.91 7.57 15.58
CA ALA A 322 -0.54 7.43 15.58
C ALA A 322 -1.09 6.82 16.89
N HIS A 323 -0.23 6.55 17.88
CA HIS A 323 -0.57 5.99 19.20
C HIS A 323 -1.37 4.68 19.17
N GLN A 324 -1.17 3.88 18.12
CA GLN A 324 -1.82 2.58 18.00
C GLN A 324 -1.24 1.57 18.99
N SER A 325 -2.06 0.61 19.43
CA SER A 325 -1.51 -0.56 20.12
C SER A 325 -0.61 -1.37 19.17
N THR A 326 0.31 -2.16 19.73
CA THR A 326 1.18 -3.01 18.89
C THR A 326 0.39 -4.05 18.09
N HIS A 327 -0.75 -4.51 18.62
CA HIS A 327 -1.64 -5.42 17.91
C HIS A 327 -2.37 -4.73 16.75
N ASP A 328 -2.92 -3.55 16.98
CA ASP A 328 -3.59 -2.78 15.92
C ASP A 328 -2.62 -2.38 14.82
N ALA A 329 -1.42 -1.92 15.18
CA ALA A 329 -0.39 -1.58 14.21
C ALA A 329 0.05 -2.78 13.36
N TYR A 330 0.12 -3.98 13.96
CA TYR A 330 0.42 -5.22 13.26
C TYR A 330 -0.74 -5.66 12.35
N ASP A 331 -1.98 -5.52 12.81
CA ASP A 331 -3.17 -5.78 12.02
C ASP A 331 -3.23 -4.91 10.77
N MET A 332 -2.87 -3.62 10.89
CA MET A 332 -2.90 -2.66 9.79
C MET A 332 -1.89 -2.97 8.67
N ILE A 333 -0.82 -3.71 8.95
CA ILE A 333 0.16 -4.17 7.94
C ILE A 333 -0.06 -5.63 7.51
N THR A 334 -1.10 -6.29 8.02
CA THR A 334 -1.45 -7.68 7.71
C THR A 334 -2.91 -7.81 7.28
N ALA A 335 -3.82 -8.09 8.20
CA ALA A 335 -5.21 -8.42 7.88
C ALA A 335 -5.99 -7.23 7.30
N SER A 336 -5.84 -6.03 7.86
CA SER A 336 -6.48 -4.82 7.32
C SER A 336 -5.92 -4.47 5.94
N ALA A 337 -4.60 -4.59 5.73
CA ALA A 337 -3.97 -4.37 4.42
C ALA A 337 -4.41 -5.42 3.38
N ALA A 338 -4.59 -6.68 3.79
CA ALA A 338 -5.13 -7.71 2.91
C ALA A 338 -6.59 -7.43 2.52
N GLN A 339 -7.39 -6.87 3.43
CA GLN A 339 -8.75 -6.42 3.11
C GLN A 339 -8.76 -5.34 2.02
N VAL A 340 -7.82 -4.39 2.06
CA VAL A 340 -7.69 -3.34 1.03
C VAL A 340 -7.31 -3.94 -0.33
N ILE A 341 -6.34 -4.87 -0.36
CA ILE A 341 -5.84 -5.42 -1.63
C ILE A 341 -6.77 -6.49 -2.20
N TYR A 342 -7.23 -7.43 -1.36
CA TYR A 342 -7.91 -8.64 -1.82
C TYR A 342 -9.42 -8.66 -1.53
N GLY A 343 -9.95 -7.66 -0.81
CA GLY A 343 -11.35 -7.64 -0.37
C GLY A 343 -11.68 -8.65 0.73
N HIS A 344 -10.69 -9.30 1.33
CA HIS A 344 -10.88 -10.24 2.42
C HIS A 344 -9.67 -10.24 3.37
N HIS A 345 -9.90 -10.56 4.62
CA HIS A 345 -8.81 -10.71 5.59
C HIS A 345 -7.95 -11.94 5.27
N SER A 346 -6.62 -11.77 5.36
CA SER A 346 -5.68 -12.88 5.45
C SER A 346 -5.79 -13.52 6.84
N GLY A 347 -5.56 -14.82 6.94
CA GLY A 347 -5.66 -15.53 8.21
C GLY A 347 -4.86 -16.81 8.24
N LEU A 348 -4.43 -17.20 9.46
CA LEU A 348 -3.85 -18.51 9.72
C LEU A 348 -4.99 -19.49 10.00
N GLU A 349 -5.68 -19.93 8.95
CA GLU A 349 -6.90 -20.76 9.02
C GLU A 349 -6.84 -21.91 8.01
N VAL A 350 -7.46 -23.03 8.35
CA VAL A 350 -7.59 -24.17 7.43
C VAL A 350 -8.37 -23.77 6.18
N GLY A 351 -7.84 -24.14 5.02
CA GLY A 351 -8.40 -23.82 3.70
C GLY A 351 -7.90 -22.51 3.09
N LYS A 352 -7.29 -21.62 3.86
CA LYS A 352 -6.67 -20.39 3.33
C LYS A 352 -5.35 -20.68 2.58
N VAL A 353 -4.99 -19.82 1.65
CA VAL A 353 -3.68 -19.86 1.01
C VAL A 353 -2.60 -19.60 2.07
N ALA A 354 -1.53 -20.39 2.02
CA ALA A 354 -0.42 -20.28 2.96
C ALA A 354 0.59 -19.22 2.49
N ASP A 355 0.17 -17.96 2.57
CA ASP A 355 1.03 -16.79 2.45
C ASP A 355 1.36 -16.33 3.87
N LEU A 356 2.52 -16.76 4.37
CA LEU A 356 2.86 -16.66 5.78
C LEU A 356 4.25 -16.08 5.99
N ILE A 357 4.43 -15.46 7.17
CA ILE A 357 5.74 -15.01 7.63
C ILE A 357 6.03 -15.54 9.03
N ALA A 358 7.24 -16.04 9.24
CA ALA A 358 7.78 -16.32 10.56
C ALA A 358 8.85 -15.28 10.92
N VAL A 359 8.59 -14.53 11.99
CA VAL A 359 9.44 -13.47 12.50
C VAL A 359 10.09 -13.94 13.79
N PRO A 360 11.45 -13.94 13.92
CA PRO A 360 12.13 -14.36 15.16
C PRO A 360 11.89 -13.34 16.28
N ALA A 361 10.87 -13.60 17.10
CA ALA A 361 10.45 -12.75 18.21
C ALA A 361 9.54 -13.52 19.17
N ASP A 362 9.54 -13.12 20.45
CA ASP A 362 8.72 -13.76 21.49
C ASP A 362 7.24 -13.33 21.43
N ASN A 363 6.98 -12.14 20.90
CA ASN A 363 5.65 -11.55 20.77
C ASN A 363 5.66 -10.40 19.76
N ILE A 364 4.46 -9.94 19.33
CA ILE A 364 4.27 -8.87 18.32
C ILE A 364 5.02 -7.59 18.71
N ARG A 365 4.94 -7.16 19.99
CA ARG A 365 5.66 -5.98 20.46
C ARG A 365 7.17 -6.12 20.25
N HIS A 366 7.74 -7.30 20.53
CA HIS A 366 9.16 -7.58 20.33
C HIS A 366 9.53 -7.56 18.85
N ALA A 367 8.69 -8.15 17.98
CA ALA A 367 8.88 -8.11 16.53
C ALA A 367 8.94 -6.66 16.00
N ILE A 368 7.99 -5.80 16.40
CA ILE A 368 7.96 -4.38 16.00
C ILE A 368 9.18 -3.62 16.55
N ALA A 369 9.51 -3.82 17.84
CA ALA A 369 10.59 -3.08 18.49
C ALA A 369 11.97 -3.41 17.94
N MET A 370 12.21 -4.67 17.57
CA MET A 370 13.54 -5.14 17.12
C MET A 370 13.69 -5.14 15.59
N GLY A 371 12.59 -5.23 14.84
CA GLY A 371 12.60 -5.26 13.37
C GLY A 371 13.57 -6.33 12.80
N PRO A 372 13.52 -7.59 13.26
CA PRO A 372 14.52 -8.58 12.86
C PRO A 372 14.48 -8.82 11.35
N THR A 373 15.64 -8.92 10.72
CA THR A 373 15.78 -9.08 9.27
C THR A 373 15.82 -10.54 8.81
N GLN A 374 16.09 -11.47 9.73
CA GLN A 374 16.12 -12.92 9.43
C GLN A 374 14.69 -13.47 9.54
N ARG A 375 13.92 -13.33 8.47
CA ARG A 375 12.53 -13.77 8.40
C ARG A 375 12.41 -14.98 7.46
N ILE A 376 11.48 -15.86 7.77
CA ILE A 376 11.13 -16.99 6.91
C ILE A 376 9.80 -16.67 6.25
N VAL A 377 9.79 -16.68 4.92
CA VAL A 377 8.61 -16.31 4.12
C VAL A 377 8.10 -17.53 3.38
N ILE A 378 6.80 -17.75 3.44
CA ILE A 378 6.10 -18.78 2.71
C ILE A 378 5.10 -18.08 1.77
N LYS A 379 5.19 -18.38 0.48
CA LYS A 379 4.27 -17.86 -0.54
C LYS A 379 3.62 -19.01 -1.29
N ASN A 380 2.28 -19.01 -1.35
CA ASN A 380 1.52 -20.10 -1.96
C ASN A 380 1.95 -21.49 -1.43
N GLY A 381 2.19 -21.60 -0.13
CA GLY A 381 2.62 -22.84 0.52
C GLY A 381 4.08 -23.25 0.28
N GLN A 382 4.86 -22.45 -0.42
CA GLN A 382 6.27 -22.73 -0.71
C GLN A 382 7.18 -21.79 0.06
N LEU A 383 8.23 -22.37 0.67
CA LEU A 383 9.28 -21.63 1.34
C LEU A 383 10.09 -20.82 0.33
N LEU A 384 10.15 -19.49 0.49
CA LEU A 384 10.98 -18.65 -0.34
C LEU A 384 12.46 -18.76 0.07
N THR A 385 13.32 -19.02 -0.90
CA THR A 385 14.77 -19.17 -0.70
C THR A 385 15.53 -18.08 -1.45
N SER A 386 16.77 -17.79 -1.04
CA SER A 386 17.62 -16.81 -1.72
C SER A 386 17.89 -17.14 -3.19
N GLU A 387 17.82 -18.40 -3.55
CA GLU A 387 18.00 -18.89 -4.93
C GLU A 387 16.90 -18.37 -5.86
N MET A 388 15.67 -18.24 -5.36
CA MET A 388 14.52 -17.78 -6.16
C MET A 388 14.67 -16.33 -6.63
N TYR A 389 15.50 -15.53 -5.97
CA TYR A 389 15.73 -14.13 -6.33
C TYR A 389 16.98 -13.87 -7.19
N LYS A 390 17.88 -14.87 -7.34
CA LYS A 390 19.20 -14.66 -7.96
C LYS A 390 19.13 -14.15 -9.39
N ASN A 391 18.24 -14.71 -10.20
CA ASN A 391 18.14 -14.35 -11.62
C ASN A 391 17.37 -13.04 -11.89
N LEU A 392 16.88 -12.38 -10.84
CA LEU A 392 16.09 -11.16 -10.95
C LEU A 392 16.91 -9.89 -10.64
N LEU A 393 18.07 -10.04 -10.02
CA LEU A 393 18.93 -8.93 -9.57
C LEU A 393 20.20 -8.78 -10.44
N THR A 394 20.32 -9.58 -11.47
CA THR A 394 21.38 -9.49 -12.51
C THR A 394 20.88 -8.74 -13.74
#